data_b9b2fbb1f94b9ee583c1da4090db5d33
#
_entry.id   b9b2fbb1f94b9ee583c1da4090db5d33
#
_cell.length_a   1.000
_cell.length_b   1.000
_cell.length_c   1.000
_cell.angle_alpha   90.00
_cell.angle_beta   90.00
_cell.angle_gamma   90.00
#
_symmetry.space_group_name_H-M   'P 1'
#
loop_
_entity.id
_entity.type
_entity.pdbx_description
1 polymer ?
#
loop_
_entity_poly.entity_id
_entity_poly.type
_entity_poly.pdbx_seq_one_letter_code
_entity_poly.pdbx_strand_id
1 'polypeptide(L)'
;MKIAIVGTGVAGVNVLKYLSKSKLDDFKVICFDDQKYLGSGRAFQYDDPELLMNFPGNLISMKPNKPDDFVKWIAKNEDVIQLEVHKEDNENVSQNQYYSRQLFGKYMADYFEKFAKKKHVRIVSNHVRNIEQIDNGYLVSTQDETYEVDAVFLSPGQFGPMDPYQLMDTPNYFKWPYPLNRIEIEPEKDYAVIGSGLSAVDIVRYFTPELKTKLYLVSRDGKVQSVRGEMADIKFKYITLSQLEKIKSKHNGFLPLTELKALFDKEVEHLGINSDKLFNVSRVNPLRAMTFDLANPKEVGYLQSFVLELTRTAPLIWPFMTKSDKQYYKDHYADVITAYSNPMPEATAEAMIEGINNNRIEILSDMTSVEYKYNKYRIYTKKEEIRVHYVINATGPAKNYKDAIEPNPLIENLVDQNLLITHPDGGFYVTPVNNEVISAKGKLEHFYLLGQKSGGVNIYNNGNIELAEEAKRVVKGFVQRTKGE
;
A
#
# COMPACT_ATOMS: atom_id res chain seq x y z
N MET A 1 -31.58 -6.59 5.40
CA MET A 1 -30.26 -7.16 5.04
C MET A 1 -29.24 -6.79 6.10
N LYS A 2 -28.37 -7.74 6.55
CA LYS A 2 -27.25 -7.50 7.46
C LYS A 2 -25.93 -7.63 6.69
N ILE A 3 -25.02 -6.68 6.84
CA ILE A 3 -23.76 -6.59 6.11
C ILE A 3 -22.61 -6.54 7.12
N ALA A 4 -21.63 -7.44 6.99
CA ALA A 4 -20.41 -7.39 7.75
C ALA A 4 -19.31 -6.63 6.99
N ILE A 5 -18.61 -5.72 7.66
CA ILE A 5 -17.36 -5.12 7.21
C ILE A 5 -16.27 -5.61 8.17
N VAL A 6 -15.35 -6.41 7.67
CA VAL A 6 -14.25 -6.99 8.47
C VAL A 6 -12.96 -6.24 8.12
N GLY A 7 -12.47 -5.44 9.07
CA GLY A 7 -11.38 -4.48 8.90
C GLY A 7 -11.89 -3.08 8.53
N THR A 8 -11.54 -2.07 9.34
CA THR A 8 -11.95 -0.67 9.20
C THR A 8 -10.78 0.27 8.86
N GLY A 9 -9.77 -0.24 8.15
CA GLY A 9 -8.77 0.59 7.49
C GLY A 9 -9.33 1.33 6.26
N VAL A 10 -8.48 1.86 5.39
CA VAL A 10 -8.89 2.68 4.22
C VAL A 10 -10.01 2.05 3.40
N ALA A 11 -9.88 0.75 3.05
CA ALA A 11 -10.88 0.06 2.25
C ALA A 11 -12.22 -0.07 2.99
N GLY A 12 -12.21 -0.58 4.23
CA GLY A 12 -13.43 -0.79 5.02
C GLY A 12 -14.17 0.49 5.36
N VAL A 13 -13.45 1.58 5.70
CA VAL A 13 -14.06 2.91 5.93
C VAL A 13 -14.77 3.41 4.66
N ASN A 14 -14.15 3.22 3.49
CA ASN A 14 -14.78 3.62 2.24
C ASN A 14 -15.97 2.71 1.86
N VAL A 15 -15.93 1.40 2.16
CA VAL A 15 -17.10 0.52 2.03
C VAL A 15 -18.25 1.06 2.88
N LEU A 16 -18.02 1.33 4.16
CA LEU A 16 -19.04 1.89 5.07
C LEU A 16 -19.61 3.21 4.53
N LYS A 17 -18.74 4.10 4.05
CA LYS A 17 -19.13 5.38 3.43
C LYS A 17 -20.07 5.19 2.23
N TYR A 18 -19.69 4.32 1.30
CA TYR A 18 -20.45 4.15 0.07
C TYR A 18 -21.75 3.38 0.30
N LEU A 19 -21.80 2.39 1.20
CA LEU A 19 -23.02 1.77 1.69
C LEU A 19 -23.95 2.81 2.33
N SER A 20 -23.42 3.63 3.23
CA SER A 20 -24.19 4.68 3.93
C SER A 20 -24.74 5.77 3.02
N LYS A 21 -24.19 5.91 1.80
CA LYS A 21 -24.65 6.85 0.77
C LYS A 21 -25.43 6.20 -0.35
N SER A 22 -25.53 4.87 -0.34
CA SER A 22 -26.26 4.11 -1.35
C SER A 22 -27.78 4.31 -1.20
N LYS A 23 -28.51 3.90 -2.24
CA LYS A 23 -29.97 3.81 -2.21
C LYS A 23 -30.45 2.42 -1.80
N LEU A 24 -29.66 1.70 -1.00
CA LEU A 24 -30.07 0.41 -0.43
C LEU A 24 -31.04 0.66 0.72
N ASP A 25 -32.20 0.02 0.67
CA ASP A 25 -33.22 0.17 1.69
C ASP A 25 -33.07 -0.91 2.76
N ASP A 26 -33.44 -0.60 4.00
CA ASP A 26 -33.52 -1.49 5.18
C ASP A 26 -32.32 -2.44 5.35
N PHE A 27 -31.13 -1.84 5.53
CA PHE A 27 -29.91 -2.59 5.81
C PHE A 27 -29.30 -2.21 7.16
N LYS A 28 -28.55 -3.17 7.74
CA LYS A 28 -27.73 -2.96 8.94
C LYS A 28 -26.30 -3.34 8.62
N VAL A 29 -25.34 -2.59 9.16
CA VAL A 29 -23.89 -2.82 8.99
C VAL A 29 -23.31 -3.18 10.34
N ILE A 30 -22.49 -4.21 10.38
CA ILE A 30 -21.67 -4.56 11.53
C ILE A 30 -20.20 -4.41 11.10
N CYS A 31 -19.49 -3.48 11.74
CA CYS A 31 -18.06 -3.25 11.51
C CYS A 31 -17.25 -3.98 12.58
N PHE A 32 -16.30 -4.79 12.15
CA PHE A 32 -15.40 -5.55 13.03
C PHE A 32 -13.97 -5.07 12.85
N ASP A 33 -13.31 -4.69 13.93
CA ASP A 33 -11.85 -4.43 13.96
C ASP A 33 -11.36 -4.44 15.42
N ASP A 34 -10.05 -4.44 15.63
CA ASP A 34 -9.46 -4.15 16.92
C ASP A 34 -9.75 -2.69 17.32
N GLN A 35 -10.11 -2.45 18.57
CA GLN A 35 -10.35 -1.11 19.12
C GLN A 35 -9.20 -0.14 18.80
N LYS A 36 -7.96 -0.64 18.82
CA LYS A 36 -6.75 0.14 18.56
C LYS A 36 -6.68 0.68 17.13
N TYR A 37 -7.30 -0.01 16.17
CA TYR A 37 -7.18 0.28 14.74
C TYR A 37 -8.48 0.76 14.10
N LEU A 38 -9.55 0.94 14.90
CA LEU A 38 -10.85 1.39 14.41
C LEU A 38 -10.73 2.68 13.59
N GLY A 39 -11.12 2.61 12.34
CA GLY A 39 -11.15 3.74 11.41
C GLY A 39 -9.81 4.16 10.85
N SER A 40 -8.67 3.87 11.49
CA SER A 40 -7.33 4.20 11.01
C SER A 40 -6.64 3.05 10.28
N GLY A 41 -6.87 1.82 10.71
CA GLY A 41 -6.12 0.65 10.29
C GLY A 41 -4.67 0.63 10.81
N ARG A 42 -3.98 -0.52 10.67
CA ARG A 42 -2.59 -0.69 11.16
C ARG A 42 -1.57 0.22 10.49
N ALA A 43 -1.79 0.58 9.22
CA ALA A 43 -0.83 1.38 8.44
C ALA A 43 -0.72 2.83 8.94
N PHE A 44 -1.73 3.33 9.64
CA PHE A 44 -1.81 4.70 10.13
C PHE A 44 -2.03 4.74 11.66
N GLN A 45 -1.50 3.71 12.35
CA GLN A 45 -1.49 3.66 13.81
C GLN A 45 -0.60 4.76 14.39
N TYR A 46 -0.69 4.95 15.71
CA TYR A 46 0.24 5.80 16.44
C TYR A 46 1.68 5.30 16.27
N ASP A 47 2.57 6.20 15.87
CA ASP A 47 3.99 5.93 15.62
C ASP A 47 4.77 7.26 15.69
N ASP A 48 6.01 7.27 15.24
CA ASP A 48 6.83 8.46 15.21
C ASP A 48 6.34 9.48 14.16
N PRO A 49 6.27 10.78 14.46
CA PRO A 49 5.84 11.81 13.52
C PRO A 49 6.77 11.97 12.30
N GLU A 50 8.01 11.50 12.36
CA GLU A 50 8.91 11.46 11.21
C GLU A 50 8.46 10.51 10.10
N LEU A 51 7.51 9.61 10.39
CA LEU A 51 6.93 8.74 9.37
C LEU A 51 5.92 9.51 8.52
N LEU A 52 6.40 10.10 7.44
CA LEU A 52 5.60 10.95 6.57
C LEU A 52 4.74 10.14 5.58
N MET A 53 3.66 10.77 5.15
CA MET A 53 2.93 10.33 3.95
C MET A 53 3.80 10.53 2.70
N ASN A 54 3.57 9.73 1.66
CA ASN A 54 4.34 9.80 0.39
C ASN A 54 3.83 10.89 -0.57
N PHE A 55 2.74 11.55 -0.21
CA PHE A 55 2.14 12.64 -0.96
C PHE A 55 1.94 13.84 -0.05
N PRO A 56 2.05 15.07 -0.57
CA PRO A 56 1.70 16.28 0.17
C PRO A 56 0.21 16.31 0.50
N GLY A 57 -0.15 17.10 1.51
CA GLY A 57 -1.50 17.13 2.06
C GLY A 57 -2.63 17.40 1.07
N ASN A 58 -2.37 18.17 0.03
CA ASN A 58 -3.34 18.46 -1.04
C ASN A 58 -3.58 17.31 -2.04
N LEU A 59 -2.82 16.22 -1.94
CA LEU A 59 -2.96 15.04 -2.81
C LEU A 59 -3.42 13.79 -2.06
N ILE A 60 -3.69 13.90 -0.74
CA ILE A 60 -4.19 12.79 0.08
C ILE A 60 -5.56 13.14 0.66
N SER A 61 -6.50 12.24 0.49
CA SER A 61 -7.86 12.43 1.00
C SER A 61 -8.64 11.13 1.02
N MET A 62 -9.56 10.99 1.98
CA MET A 62 -10.61 9.96 1.96
C MET A 62 -11.74 10.28 0.97
N LYS A 63 -11.62 11.39 0.23
CA LYS A 63 -12.59 11.86 -0.78
C LYS A 63 -11.89 12.11 -2.11
N PRO A 64 -11.85 11.14 -3.05
CA PRO A 64 -11.14 11.29 -4.33
C PRO A 64 -11.44 12.58 -5.10
N ASN A 65 -12.67 13.07 -5.01
CA ASN A 65 -13.10 14.31 -5.69
C ASN A 65 -12.82 15.60 -4.88
N LYS A 66 -12.15 15.50 -3.72
CA LYS A 66 -11.77 16.61 -2.86
C LYS A 66 -10.39 16.35 -2.28
N PRO A 67 -9.35 16.50 -3.07
CA PRO A 67 -7.99 16.16 -2.68
C PRO A 67 -7.50 16.98 -1.49
N ASP A 68 -8.01 18.19 -1.30
CA ASP A 68 -7.72 19.13 -0.21
C ASP A 68 -8.52 18.89 1.10
N ASP A 69 -9.33 17.82 1.17
CA ASP A 69 -10.21 17.58 2.35
C ASP A 69 -9.38 17.29 3.62
N PHE A 70 -8.24 16.65 3.49
CA PHE A 70 -7.35 16.39 4.62
C PHE A 70 -6.77 17.69 5.19
N VAL A 71 -6.23 18.55 4.34
CA VAL A 71 -5.69 19.86 4.75
C VAL A 71 -6.77 20.74 5.39
N LYS A 72 -7.99 20.72 4.83
CA LYS A 72 -9.13 21.41 5.43
C LYS A 72 -9.56 20.84 6.78
N TRP A 73 -9.38 19.54 6.98
CA TRP A 73 -9.62 18.91 8.28
C TRP A 73 -8.56 19.33 9.28
N ILE A 74 -7.28 19.37 8.91
CA ILE A 74 -6.18 19.86 9.74
C ILE A 74 -6.48 21.29 10.20
N ALA A 75 -6.77 22.20 9.27
CA ALA A 75 -7.06 23.60 9.59
C ALA A 75 -8.26 23.81 10.54
N LYS A 76 -9.12 22.80 10.71
CA LYS A 76 -10.24 22.84 11.67
C LYS A 76 -9.93 22.19 13.02
N ASN A 77 -8.81 21.50 13.13
CA ASN A 77 -8.39 20.73 14.30
C ASN A 77 -6.96 21.13 14.68
N GLU A 78 -6.70 22.44 14.80
CA GLU A 78 -5.35 22.97 15.06
C GLU A 78 -4.71 22.43 16.34
N ASP A 79 -5.51 22.13 17.38
CA ASP A 79 -5.03 21.53 18.63
C ASP A 79 -4.34 20.16 18.39
N VAL A 80 -4.76 19.44 17.36
CA VAL A 80 -4.16 18.15 16.98
C VAL A 80 -2.80 18.33 16.32
N ILE A 81 -2.60 19.45 15.59
CA ILE A 81 -1.37 19.76 14.88
C ILE A 81 -0.25 20.12 15.86
N GLN A 82 -0.56 20.91 16.90
CA GLN A 82 0.41 21.35 17.91
C GLN A 82 1.09 20.18 18.63
N LEU A 83 0.47 18.99 18.61
CA LEU A 83 1.00 17.78 19.24
C LEU A 83 1.87 16.93 18.33
N GLU A 84 1.80 17.10 17.00
CA GLU A 84 2.32 16.10 16.05
C GLU A 84 3.21 16.63 14.92
N VAL A 85 3.27 17.95 14.73
CA VAL A 85 4.14 18.54 13.72
C VAL A 85 5.34 19.19 14.41
N HIS A 86 6.54 19.01 13.86
CA HIS A 86 7.73 19.68 14.37
C HIS A 86 7.51 21.19 14.50
N LYS A 87 7.87 21.75 15.64
CA LYS A 87 7.60 23.15 16.02
C LYS A 87 8.23 24.19 15.09
N GLU A 88 9.15 23.79 14.22
CA GLU A 88 9.88 24.71 13.34
C GLU A 88 9.10 25.12 12.08
N ASP A 89 8.09 24.30 11.65
CA ASP A 89 7.33 24.55 10.41
C ASP A 89 5.90 25.05 10.62
N ASN A 90 5.51 25.44 11.84
CA ASN A 90 4.12 25.43 12.30
C ASN A 90 3.38 26.77 12.24
N GLU A 91 3.82 27.77 11.52
CA GLU A 91 3.05 29.01 11.44
C GLU A 91 1.87 28.96 10.44
N ASN A 92 1.88 28.02 9.48
CA ASN A 92 0.76 27.89 8.52
C ASN A 92 0.58 26.44 8.01
N VAL A 93 -0.63 25.90 8.10
CA VAL A 93 -1.04 24.66 7.45
C VAL A 93 -0.84 24.78 5.94
N SER A 94 0.24 24.19 5.41
CA SER A 94 0.57 24.26 3.99
C SER A 94 -0.07 23.11 3.21
N GLN A 95 -0.64 23.41 2.06
CA GLN A 95 -1.21 22.42 1.15
C GLN A 95 -0.13 21.49 0.57
N ASN A 96 1.08 21.99 0.44
CA ASN A 96 2.21 21.26 -0.17
C ASN A 96 3.08 20.55 0.86
N GLN A 97 2.75 20.65 2.15
CA GLN A 97 3.51 20.01 3.23
C GLN A 97 3.20 18.51 3.30
N TYR A 98 4.20 17.74 3.70
CA TYR A 98 4.06 16.33 4.05
C TYR A 98 3.72 16.20 5.53
N TYR A 99 2.69 15.42 5.82
CA TYR A 99 2.20 15.19 7.17
C TYR A 99 2.49 13.77 7.64
N SER A 100 2.52 13.57 8.95
CA SER A 100 2.77 12.25 9.52
C SER A 100 1.65 11.25 9.19
N ARG A 101 2.00 9.98 9.14
CA ARG A 101 1.01 8.89 8.93
C ARG A 101 0.02 8.79 10.07
N GLN A 102 0.45 9.02 11.31
CA GLN A 102 -0.46 9.02 12.47
C GLN A 102 -1.49 10.14 12.42
N LEU A 103 -1.13 11.33 11.92
CA LEU A 103 -2.07 12.42 11.74
C LEU A 103 -3.13 12.07 10.68
N PHE A 104 -2.72 11.44 9.59
CA PHE A 104 -3.66 10.91 8.60
C PHE A 104 -4.56 9.82 9.20
N GLY A 105 -4.04 9.00 10.10
CA GLY A 105 -4.82 8.02 10.86
C GLY A 105 -5.92 8.64 11.71
N LYS A 106 -5.65 9.76 12.39
CA LYS A 106 -6.67 10.52 13.13
C LYS A 106 -7.76 11.09 12.22
N TYR A 107 -7.36 11.68 11.08
CA TYR A 107 -8.31 12.13 10.07
C TYR A 107 -9.21 10.99 9.57
N MET A 108 -8.64 9.81 9.33
CA MET A 108 -9.40 8.63 8.94
C MET A 108 -10.38 8.16 10.03
N ALA A 109 -9.95 8.13 11.27
CA ALA A 109 -10.79 7.74 12.41
C ALA A 109 -11.99 8.69 12.56
N ASP A 110 -11.77 10.00 12.50
CA ASP A 110 -12.84 11.00 12.48
C ASP A 110 -13.79 10.81 11.30
N TYR A 111 -13.21 10.46 10.15
CA TYR A 111 -13.99 10.20 8.96
C TYR A 111 -14.86 8.96 9.09
N PHE A 112 -14.32 7.90 9.70
CA PHE A 112 -15.05 6.67 10.04
C PHE A 112 -16.22 6.97 10.99
N GLU A 113 -16.00 7.73 12.06
CA GLU A 113 -17.01 8.04 13.06
C GLU A 113 -18.25 8.73 12.48
N LYS A 114 -18.10 9.56 11.44
CA LYS A 114 -19.23 10.21 10.75
C LYS A 114 -20.25 9.22 10.21
N PHE A 115 -19.81 8.02 9.83
CA PHE A 115 -20.69 6.97 9.33
C PHE A 115 -21.02 5.93 10.40
N ALA A 116 -20.10 5.66 11.32
CA ALA A 116 -20.26 4.71 12.41
C ALA A 116 -21.37 5.12 13.42
N LYS A 117 -21.58 6.44 13.60
CA LYS A 117 -22.65 6.98 14.49
C LYS A 117 -24.07 6.83 13.93
N LYS A 118 -24.26 6.29 12.71
CA LYS A 118 -25.59 6.09 12.13
C LYS A 118 -26.32 4.94 12.80
N LYS A 119 -27.65 5.07 12.98
CA LYS A 119 -28.50 4.08 13.70
C LYS A 119 -28.44 2.65 13.15
N HIS A 120 -28.11 2.50 11.87
CA HIS A 120 -28.02 1.20 11.21
C HIS A 120 -26.60 0.57 11.28
N VAL A 121 -25.66 1.22 11.95
CA VAL A 121 -24.27 0.73 12.09
C VAL A 121 -24.04 0.28 13.54
N ARG A 122 -23.50 -0.94 13.69
CA ARG A 122 -22.98 -1.49 14.95
C ARG A 122 -21.47 -1.68 14.81
N ILE A 123 -20.71 -1.31 15.83
CA ILE A 123 -19.28 -1.57 15.94
C ILE A 123 -19.08 -2.75 16.88
N VAL A 124 -18.22 -3.69 16.50
CA VAL A 124 -17.73 -4.80 17.31
C VAL A 124 -16.21 -4.68 17.37
N SER A 125 -15.73 -4.20 18.54
CA SER A 125 -14.29 -3.99 18.79
C SER A 125 -13.59 -5.30 19.11
N ASN A 126 -13.64 -6.25 18.17
CA ASN A 126 -13.06 -7.57 18.33
C ASN A 126 -12.62 -8.13 16.97
N HIS A 127 -11.58 -8.96 17.00
CA HIS A 127 -11.10 -9.64 15.80
C HIS A 127 -12.07 -10.75 15.37
N VAL A 128 -12.39 -10.76 14.07
CA VAL A 128 -13.04 -11.93 13.46
C VAL A 128 -12.03 -13.07 13.38
N ARG A 129 -12.41 -14.23 13.88
CA ARG A 129 -11.60 -15.45 13.89
C ARG A 129 -11.97 -16.41 12.79
N ASN A 130 -13.24 -16.43 12.40
CA ASN A 130 -13.74 -17.32 11.37
C ASN A 130 -14.92 -16.70 10.63
N ILE A 131 -15.12 -17.12 9.38
CA ILE A 131 -16.32 -16.88 8.61
C ILE A 131 -16.68 -18.18 7.92
N GLU A 132 -17.90 -18.63 8.08
CA GLU A 132 -18.42 -19.84 7.46
C GLU A 132 -19.56 -19.49 6.50
N GLN A 133 -19.63 -20.18 5.38
CA GLN A 133 -20.78 -20.08 4.48
C GLN A 133 -21.91 -20.94 5.02
N ILE A 134 -23.11 -20.36 5.10
CA ILE A 134 -24.35 -21.06 5.47
C ILE A 134 -25.34 -20.98 4.31
N ASP A 135 -26.49 -21.63 4.41
CA ASP A 135 -27.46 -21.73 3.31
C ASP A 135 -27.89 -20.38 2.74
N ASN A 136 -28.07 -19.35 3.59
CA ASN A 136 -28.51 -18.03 3.19
C ASN A 136 -27.58 -16.93 3.74
N GLY A 137 -26.27 -17.00 3.47
CA GLY A 137 -25.33 -15.98 3.90
C GLY A 137 -24.09 -16.51 4.58
N TYR A 138 -23.67 -15.86 5.65
CA TYR A 138 -22.41 -16.14 6.34
C TYR A 138 -22.55 -16.03 7.85
N LEU A 139 -21.82 -16.88 8.55
CA LEU A 139 -21.66 -16.85 9.97
C LEU A 139 -20.28 -16.25 10.34
N VAL A 140 -20.26 -15.05 10.88
CA VAL A 140 -19.03 -14.32 11.26
C VAL A 140 -18.80 -14.50 12.75
N SER A 141 -17.69 -15.15 13.11
CA SER A 141 -17.35 -15.48 14.50
C SER A 141 -16.16 -14.67 15.00
N THR A 142 -16.33 -14.04 16.15
CA THR A 142 -15.26 -13.46 16.96
C THR A 142 -14.83 -14.48 18.02
N GLN A 143 -14.04 -14.06 19.00
CA GLN A 143 -13.76 -14.92 20.16
C GLN A 143 -15.00 -15.12 21.04
N ASP A 144 -15.88 -14.11 21.12
CA ASP A 144 -16.95 -14.05 22.13
C ASP A 144 -18.34 -14.33 21.55
N GLU A 145 -18.58 -13.88 20.33
CA GLU A 145 -19.92 -13.92 19.72
C GLU A 145 -19.87 -14.33 18.25
N THR A 146 -20.98 -14.79 17.75
CA THR A 146 -21.21 -15.17 16.36
C THR A 146 -22.38 -14.37 15.77
N TYR A 147 -22.22 -13.92 14.52
CA TYR A 147 -23.14 -13.04 13.83
C TYR A 147 -23.53 -13.62 12.48
N GLU A 148 -24.84 -13.81 12.28
CA GLU A 148 -25.38 -14.19 10.98
C GLU A 148 -25.57 -12.94 10.12
N VAL A 149 -25.02 -12.95 8.88
CA VAL A 149 -25.04 -11.83 7.93
C VAL A 149 -25.30 -12.30 6.51
N ASP A 150 -25.93 -11.43 5.70
CA ASP A 150 -26.26 -11.71 4.30
C ASP A 150 -25.08 -11.40 3.36
N ALA A 151 -24.18 -10.51 3.75
CA ALA A 151 -23.05 -10.09 2.92
C ALA A 151 -21.80 -9.80 3.77
N VAL A 152 -20.62 -10.05 3.20
CA VAL A 152 -19.32 -9.79 3.81
C VAL A 152 -18.44 -8.94 2.91
N PHE A 153 -17.92 -7.84 3.43
CA PHE A 153 -16.82 -7.07 2.86
C PHE A 153 -15.58 -7.28 3.70
N LEU A 154 -14.67 -8.12 3.21
CA LEU A 154 -13.43 -8.48 3.87
C LEU A 154 -12.31 -7.53 3.45
N SER A 155 -11.81 -6.71 4.38
CA SER A 155 -10.78 -5.68 4.18
C SER A 155 -9.62 -5.87 5.17
N PRO A 156 -8.93 -7.02 5.17
CA PRO A 156 -8.05 -7.44 6.26
C PRO A 156 -6.65 -6.81 6.20
N GLY A 157 -6.45 -5.78 5.37
CA GLY A 157 -5.18 -5.10 5.19
C GLY A 157 -4.13 -5.97 4.48
N GLN A 158 -2.85 -5.70 4.75
CA GLN A 158 -1.73 -6.45 4.17
C GLN A 158 -1.44 -7.75 4.93
N PHE A 159 -0.63 -8.61 4.35
CA PHE A 159 -0.04 -9.74 5.07
C PHE A 159 1.02 -9.25 6.08
N GLY A 160 1.42 -10.12 7.00
CA GLY A 160 2.54 -9.88 7.89
C GLY A 160 3.89 -9.80 7.16
N PRO A 161 4.98 -9.51 7.88
CA PRO A 161 6.32 -9.49 7.31
C PRO A 161 6.76 -10.88 6.83
N MET A 162 7.76 -10.90 5.95
CA MET A 162 8.49 -12.11 5.58
C MET A 162 9.77 -12.21 6.38
N ASP A 163 10.33 -13.41 6.47
CA ASP A 163 11.69 -13.64 6.94
C ASP A 163 12.53 -14.37 5.87
N PRO A 164 12.91 -13.69 4.80
CA PRO A 164 13.57 -14.32 3.66
C PRO A 164 14.97 -14.88 3.99
N TYR A 165 15.52 -14.50 5.13
CA TYR A 165 16.88 -14.90 5.54
C TYR A 165 16.90 -15.76 6.81
N GLN A 166 15.73 -16.16 7.34
CA GLN A 166 15.57 -17.04 8.50
C GLN A 166 16.26 -16.48 9.78
N LEU A 167 16.02 -15.21 10.05
CA LEU A 167 16.63 -14.50 11.19
C LEU A 167 15.69 -14.35 12.40
N MET A 168 14.49 -14.92 12.34
CA MET A 168 13.38 -14.66 13.28
C MET A 168 13.75 -14.82 14.76
N ASP A 169 14.56 -15.81 15.07
CA ASP A 169 14.93 -16.16 16.45
C ASP A 169 16.34 -15.66 16.84
N THR A 170 16.91 -14.77 16.02
CA THR A 170 18.24 -14.22 16.32
C THR A 170 18.13 -12.93 17.14
N PRO A 171 19.05 -12.69 18.11
CA PRO A 171 19.05 -11.47 18.89
C PRO A 171 19.21 -10.21 18.03
N ASN A 172 18.57 -9.11 18.44
CA ASN A 172 18.70 -7.80 17.76
C ASN A 172 18.19 -7.79 16.31
N TYR A 173 17.28 -8.70 15.98
CA TYR A 173 16.56 -8.69 14.72
C TYR A 173 15.17 -8.09 14.87
N PHE A 174 14.90 -7.00 14.15
CA PHE A 174 13.59 -6.40 14.07
C PHE A 174 12.86 -6.93 12.83
N LYS A 175 12.01 -7.93 13.03
CA LYS A 175 11.25 -8.60 11.94
C LYS A 175 10.32 -7.68 11.17
N TRP A 176 9.90 -6.58 11.79
CA TRP A 176 9.00 -5.57 11.23
C TRP A 176 9.35 -4.21 11.83
N PRO A 177 9.54 -3.16 11.02
CA PRO A 177 9.97 -1.87 11.56
C PRO A 177 8.88 -1.15 12.36
N TYR A 178 7.60 -1.40 12.07
CA TYR A 178 6.52 -0.59 12.60
C TYR A 178 5.84 -1.19 13.86
N PRO A 179 5.45 -0.34 14.82
CA PRO A 179 5.76 1.08 14.89
C PRO A 179 7.25 1.30 15.23
N LEU A 180 7.89 2.32 14.60
CA LEU A 180 9.31 2.63 14.79
C LEU A 180 9.63 3.10 16.20
N ASN A 181 8.72 3.83 16.83
CA ASN A 181 8.88 4.33 18.21
C ASN A 181 9.02 3.24 19.29
N ARG A 182 8.93 1.95 18.91
CA ARG A 182 9.25 0.81 19.79
C ARG A 182 10.72 0.40 19.73
N ILE A 183 11.46 0.91 18.77
CA ILE A 183 12.86 0.55 18.59
C ILE A 183 13.70 1.58 19.35
N GLU A 184 14.27 1.16 20.48
CA GLU A 184 15.25 1.97 21.19
C GLU A 184 16.56 1.98 20.39
N ILE A 185 17.02 3.19 20.04
CA ILE A 185 18.24 3.36 19.26
C ILE A 185 19.43 3.41 20.24
N GLU A 186 20.41 2.52 20.03
CA GLU A 186 21.71 2.60 20.68
C GLU A 186 22.69 3.39 19.78
N PRO A 187 23.01 4.65 20.09
CA PRO A 187 23.74 5.54 19.18
C PRO A 187 25.13 5.04 18.74
N GLU A 188 25.80 4.26 19.57
CA GLU A 188 27.17 3.75 19.34
C GLU A 188 27.18 2.38 18.63
N LYS A 189 26.02 1.88 18.19
CA LYS A 189 25.92 0.57 17.53
C LYS A 189 25.65 0.72 16.05
N ASP A 190 26.16 -0.23 15.26
CA ASP A 190 25.93 -0.29 13.82
C ASP A 190 24.63 -1.01 13.52
N TYR A 191 23.86 -0.47 12.57
CA TYR A 191 22.59 -0.99 12.10
C TYR A 191 22.63 -1.27 10.62
N ALA A 192 21.97 -2.35 10.20
CA ALA A 192 21.68 -2.57 8.80
C ALA A 192 20.15 -2.72 8.58
N VAL A 193 19.67 -2.11 7.52
CA VAL A 193 18.31 -2.21 7.02
C VAL A 193 18.33 -3.11 5.79
N ILE A 194 17.63 -4.24 5.84
CA ILE A 194 17.49 -5.12 4.68
C ILE A 194 16.31 -4.66 3.86
N GLY A 195 16.60 -4.05 2.72
CA GLY A 195 15.66 -3.42 1.80
C GLY A 195 16.04 -1.97 1.51
N SER A 196 15.56 -1.44 0.38
CA SER A 196 15.81 -0.06 -0.05
C SER A 196 14.54 0.67 -0.53
N GLY A 197 13.36 0.12 -0.18
CA GLY A 197 12.06 0.72 -0.46
C GLY A 197 11.66 1.79 0.57
N LEU A 198 10.40 2.23 0.54
CA LEU A 198 9.89 3.29 1.43
C LEU A 198 10.02 2.97 2.92
N SER A 199 9.94 1.70 3.33
CA SER A 199 10.17 1.34 4.74
C SER A 199 11.62 1.59 5.18
N ALA A 200 12.59 1.37 4.29
CA ALA A 200 13.99 1.71 4.57
C ALA A 200 14.19 3.23 4.66
N VAL A 201 13.48 3.98 3.83
CA VAL A 201 13.47 5.46 3.85
C VAL A 201 12.91 6.00 5.17
N ASP A 202 11.82 5.42 5.68
CA ASP A 202 11.27 5.76 7.01
C ASP A 202 12.30 5.52 8.13
N ILE A 203 12.99 4.37 8.07
CA ILE A 203 14.03 4.03 9.04
C ILE A 203 15.19 5.03 9.01
N VAL A 204 15.60 5.46 7.82
CA VAL A 204 16.65 6.50 7.68
C VAL A 204 16.24 7.76 8.42
N ARG A 205 15.03 8.26 8.22
CA ARG A 205 14.58 9.48 8.90
C ARG A 205 14.58 9.34 10.41
N TYR A 206 14.10 8.22 10.93
CA TYR A 206 14.02 7.97 12.36
C TYR A 206 15.39 7.74 13.01
N PHE A 207 16.30 7.01 12.35
CA PHE A 207 17.58 6.60 12.93
C PHE A 207 18.69 7.62 12.75
N THR A 208 18.77 8.29 11.61
CA THR A 208 19.94 9.12 11.28
C THR A 208 20.20 10.26 12.26
N PRO A 209 19.18 10.94 12.84
CA PRO A 209 19.43 11.98 13.85
C PRO A 209 20.11 11.46 15.12
N GLU A 210 19.77 10.24 15.55
CA GLU A 210 20.20 9.66 16.82
C GLU A 210 21.52 8.87 16.72
N LEU A 211 21.81 8.28 15.55
CA LEU A 211 23.01 7.44 15.38
C LEU A 211 24.29 8.26 15.33
N LYS A 212 25.34 7.78 16.02
CA LYS A 212 26.71 8.26 15.91
C LYS A 212 27.58 7.39 15.01
N THR A 213 27.10 6.21 14.67
CA THR A 213 27.72 5.25 13.78
C THR A 213 27.07 5.26 12.39
N LYS A 214 27.39 4.29 11.54
CA LYS A 214 26.88 4.17 10.19
C LYS A 214 25.60 3.34 10.13
N LEU A 215 24.63 3.81 9.36
CA LEU A 215 23.43 3.06 8.95
C LEU A 215 23.66 2.47 7.55
N TYR A 216 23.58 1.16 7.44
CA TYR A 216 23.70 0.45 6.16
C TYR A 216 22.32 0.11 5.59
N LEU A 217 22.05 0.51 4.36
CA LEU A 217 20.89 0.05 3.60
C LEU A 217 21.38 -1.01 2.61
N VAL A 218 20.93 -2.24 2.77
CA VAL A 218 21.47 -3.36 1.99
C VAL A 218 20.32 -4.04 1.23
N SER A 219 20.46 -4.14 -0.08
CA SER A 219 19.45 -4.78 -0.92
C SER A 219 20.06 -5.56 -2.10
N ARG A 220 19.23 -6.26 -2.84
CA ARG A 220 19.67 -7.06 -4.01
C ARG A 220 20.17 -6.19 -5.16
N ASP A 221 19.59 -5.02 -5.35
CA ASP A 221 19.88 -4.14 -6.49
C ASP A 221 20.39 -2.76 -6.10
N GLY A 222 20.36 -2.39 -4.82
CA GLY A 222 20.83 -1.10 -4.33
C GLY A 222 20.02 0.12 -4.80
N LYS A 223 18.90 -0.11 -5.50
CA LYS A 223 18.06 0.98 -6.02
C LYS A 223 17.25 1.62 -4.90
N VAL A 224 16.98 2.92 -5.04
CA VAL A 224 16.04 3.67 -4.21
C VAL A 224 14.87 4.18 -5.04
N GLN A 225 13.78 4.50 -4.38
CA GLN A 225 12.60 5.11 -5.01
C GLN A 225 12.96 6.49 -5.60
N SER A 226 12.16 6.96 -6.56
CA SER A 226 12.30 8.33 -7.07
C SER A 226 11.98 9.36 -6.00
N VAL A 227 12.47 10.58 -6.15
CA VAL A 227 12.09 11.70 -5.31
C VAL A 227 10.83 12.34 -5.87
N ARG A 228 9.89 12.74 -5.02
CA ARG A 228 8.65 13.38 -5.44
C ARG A 228 8.93 14.69 -6.18
N GLY A 229 8.46 14.77 -7.41
CA GLY A 229 8.49 16.00 -8.21
C GLY A 229 7.16 16.75 -8.22
N GLU A 230 7.11 17.81 -8.99
CA GLU A 230 5.91 18.64 -9.21
C GLU A 230 4.86 17.84 -10.00
N MET A 231 3.75 17.47 -9.36
CA MET A 231 2.71 16.66 -9.99
C MET A 231 1.88 17.46 -11.00
N ALA A 232 1.53 16.84 -12.12
CA ALA A 232 0.66 17.37 -13.16
C ALA A 232 -0.70 16.64 -13.19
N ASP A 233 -1.76 17.31 -13.62
CA ASP A 233 -3.06 16.66 -13.88
C ASP A 233 -3.01 16.02 -15.28
N ILE A 234 -2.71 14.73 -15.32
CA ILE A 234 -2.67 13.93 -16.55
C ILE A 234 -3.94 13.11 -16.65
N LYS A 235 -4.54 13.12 -17.84
CA LYS A 235 -5.68 12.26 -18.20
C LYS A 235 -5.40 11.57 -19.51
N PHE A 236 -5.58 10.25 -19.54
CA PHE A 236 -5.39 9.47 -20.74
C PHE A 236 -6.49 9.72 -21.77
N LYS A 237 -6.08 9.85 -23.02
CA LYS A 237 -6.95 10.03 -24.19
C LYS A 237 -7.18 8.73 -24.93
N TYR A 238 -6.20 7.85 -24.99
CA TYR A 238 -6.21 6.62 -25.76
C TYR A 238 -6.43 5.37 -24.88
N ILE A 239 -5.88 5.33 -23.65
CA ILE A 239 -6.12 4.25 -22.69
C ILE A 239 -7.43 4.52 -21.96
N THR A 240 -8.55 4.26 -22.63
CA THR A 240 -9.89 4.48 -22.09
C THR A 240 -10.64 3.16 -21.96
N LEU A 241 -11.65 3.10 -21.06
CA LEU A 241 -12.48 1.93 -20.90
C LEU A 241 -13.10 1.47 -22.24
N SER A 242 -13.61 2.42 -23.04
CA SER A 242 -14.19 2.12 -24.37
C SER A 242 -13.17 1.47 -25.31
N GLN A 243 -11.93 1.93 -25.31
CA GLN A 243 -10.89 1.38 -26.17
C GLN A 243 -10.44 -0.01 -25.67
N LEU A 244 -10.30 -0.20 -24.36
CA LEU A 244 -9.98 -1.48 -23.76
C LEU A 244 -11.08 -2.53 -24.08
N GLU A 245 -12.35 -2.16 -23.99
CA GLU A 245 -13.47 -3.04 -24.35
C GLU A 245 -13.46 -3.41 -25.84
N LYS A 246 -13.11 -2.48 -26.75
CA LYS A 246 -12.95 -2.78 -28.19
C LYS A 246 -11.83 -3.80 -28.43
N ILE A 247 -10.71 -3.69 -27.71
CA ILE A 247 -9.60 -4.64 -27.82
C ILE A 247 -10.05 -6.01 -27.29
N LYS A 248 -10.65 -6.07 -26.10
CA LYS A 248 -11.16 -7.32 -25.53
C LYS A 248 -12.14 -8.04 -26.47
N SER A 249 -13.04 -7.31 -27.11
CA SER A 249 -14.01 -7.90 -28.05
C SER A 249 -13.34 -8.54 -29.29
N LYS A 250 -12.16 -8.03 -29.72
CA LYS A 250 -11.39 -8.58 -30.84
C LYS A 250 -10.51 -9.77 -30.44
N HIS A 251 -10.16 -9.88 -29.16
CA HIS A 251 -9.21 -10.85 -28.65
C HIS A 251 -9.81 -11.81 -27.61
N ASN A 252 -11.07 -12.22 -27.81
CA ASN A 252 -11.77 -13.19 -26.95
C ASN A 252 -11.75 -12.84 -25.45
N GLY A 253 -11.85 -11.56 -25.11
CA GLY A 253 -11.84 -11.07 -23.73
C GLY A 253 -10.44 -10.74 -23.19
N PHE A 254 -9.37 -10.95 -23.95
CA PHE A 254 -8.01 -10.63 -23.54
C PHE A 254 -7.55 -9.25 -24.01
N LEU A 255 -6.55 -8.72 -23.29
CA LEU A 255 -5.82 -7.50 -23.63
C LEU A 255 -4.35 -7.87 -23.94
N PRO A 256 -3.99 -8.14 -25.22
CA PRO A 256 -2.61 -8.44 -25.58
C PRO A 256 -1.68 -7.28 -25.29
N LEU A 257 -0.46 -7.57 -24.79
CA LEU A 257 0.53 -6.55 -24.46
C LEU A 257 0.92 -5.70 -25.68
N THR A 258 0.91 -6.26 -26.88
CA THR A 258 1.18 -5.54 -28.14
C THR A 258 0.16 -4.42 -28.41
N GLU A 259 -1.13 -4.68 -28.17
CA GLU A 259 -2.19 -3.67 -28.30
C GLU A 259 -2.09 -2.61 -27.20
N LEU A 260 -1.79 -3.03 -25.97
CA LEU A 260 -1.57 -2.12 -24.84
C LEU A 260 -0.37 -1.21 -25.07
N LYS A 261 0.72 -1.76 -25.63
CA LYS A 261 1.90 -0.99 -26.00
C LYS A 261 1.58 0.06 -27.07
N ALA A 262 0.78 -0.29 -28.07
CA ALA A 262 0.37 0.66 -29.10
C ALA A 262 -0.49 1.81 -28.54
N LEU A 263 -1.31 1.57 -27.51
CA LEU A 263 -2.04 2.63 -26.80
C LEU A 263 -1.10 3.46 -25.93
N PHE A 264 -0.15 2.82 -25.25
CA PHE A 264 0.87 3.49 -24.46
C PHE A 264 1.72 4.44 -25.32
N ASP A 265 2.20 3.98 -26.46
CA ASP A 265 3.01 4.79 -27.38
C ASP A 265 2.23 6.04 -27.85
N LYS A 266 0.92 5.91 -28.11
CA LYS A 266 0.05 7.05 -28.45
C LYS A 266 -0.12 8.05 -27.29
N GLU A 267 -0.25 7.56 -26.05
CA GLU A 267 -0.31 8.45 -24.88
C GLU A 267 1.01 9.18 -24.67
N VAL A 268 2.12 8.47 -24.77
CA VAL A 268 3.47 9.03 -24.64
C VAL A 268 3.70 10.14 -25.68
N GLU A 269 3.34 9.90 -26.96
CA GLU A 269 3.41 10.87 -28.03
C GLU A 269 2.49 12.08 -27.76
N HIS A 270 1.23 11.83 -27.40
CA HIS A 270 0.24 12.87 -27.13
C HIS A 270 0.64 13.78 -25.97
N LEU A 271 1.22 13.21 -24.93
CA LEU A 271 1.65 13.93 -23.73
C LEU A 271 3.07 14.50 -23.84
N GLY A 272 3.78 14.25 -24.96
CA GLY A 272 5.16 14.70 -25.16
C GLY A 272 6.16 14.09 -24.17
N ILE A 273 5.90 12.87 -23.69
CA ILE A 273 6.75 12.17 -22.71
C ILE A 273 7.94 11.55 -23.44
N ASN A 274 9.13 11.77 -22.90
CA ASN A 274 10.31 11.07 -23.37
C ASN A 274 10.39 9.67 -22.74
N SER A 275 9.92 8.65 -23.48
CA SER A 275 9.90 7.26 -23.01
C SER A 275 11.30 6.72 -22.72
N ASP A 276 12.33 7.16 -23.44
CA ASP A 276 13.72 6.76 -23.19
C ASP A 276 14.19 7.25 -21.82
N LYS A 277 13.82 8.45 -21.42
CA LYS A 277 14.09 8.94 -20.07
C LYS A 277 13.34 8.14 -19.01
N LEU A 278 12.08 7.77 -19.27
CA LEU A 278 11.30 6.95 -18.33
C LEU A 278 11.95 5.58 -18.07
N PHE A 279 12.40 4.91 -19.12
CA PHE A 279 12.93 3.55 -19.03
C PHE A 279 14.45 3.47 -18.78
N ASN A 280 15.22 4.51 -19.17
CA ASN A 280 16.68 4.48 -19.12
C ASN A 280 17.31 5.31 -18.01
N VAL A 281 16.53 5.94 -17.11
CA VAL A 281 17.10 6.56 -15.92
C VAL A 281 17.69 5.48 -15.04
N SER A 282 19.02 5.38 -15.10
CA SER A 282 19.75 4.44 -14.25
C SER A 282 19.63 4.85 -12.80
N ARG A 283 18.93 4.04 -12.01
CA ARG A 283 18.84 4.20 -10.54
C ARG A 283 19.86 3.34 -9.79
N VAL A 284 20.84 2.80 -10.50
CA VAL A 284 21.93 1.95 -9.95
C VAL A 284 22.85 2.75 -9.02
N ASN A 285 22.97 4.07 -9.22
CA ASN A 285 23.64 4.95 -8.29
C ASN A 285 22.61 5.81 -7.56
N PRO A 286 22.23 5.46 -6.32
CA PRO A 286 21.19 6.17 -5.56
C PRO A 286 21.46 7.66 -5.38
N LEU A 287 22.69 8.03 -5.05
CA LEU A 287 23.10 9.43 -4.84
C LEU A 287 22.86 10.25 -6.12
N ARG A 288 23.34 9.76 -7.25
CA ARG A 288 23.15 10.43 -8.56
C ARG A 288 21.67 10.50 -8.94
N ALA A 289 20.91 9.43 -8.70
CA ALA A 289 19.49 9.38 -9.03
C ALA A 289 18.68 10.39 -8.21
N MET A 290 18.90 10.46 -6.88
CA MET A 290 18.23 11.43 -6.01
C MET A 290 18.61 12.87 -6.36
N THR A 291 19.90 13.14 -6.59
CA THR A 291 20.39 14.48 -7.00
C THR A 291 19.78 14.91 -8.33
N PHE A 292 19.64 13.98 -9.30
CA PHE A 292 18.98 14.27 -10.58
C PHE A 292 17.50 14.60 -10.37
N ASP A 293 16.78 13.79 -9.58
CA ASP A 293 15.35 13.99 -9.33
C ASP A 293 15.09 15.36 -8.67
N LEU A 294 15.89 15.75 -7.67
CA LEU A 294 15.80 17.05 -7.00
C LEU A 294 16.11 18.23 -7.94
N ALA A 295 17.05 18.06 -8.87
CA ALA A 295 17.40 19.10 -9.84
C ALA A 295 16.36 19.23 -10.99
N ASN A 296 15.48 18.24 -11.18
CA ASN A 296 14.52 18.19 -12.28
C ASN A 296 13.07 17.90 -11.81
N PRO A 297 12.53 18.64 -10.81
CA PRO A 297 11.28 18.27 -10.15
C PRO A 297 10.07 18.29 -11.10
N LYS A 298 10.05 19.18 -12.10
CA LYS A 298 8.96 19.26 -13.09
C LYS A 298 8.92 18.06 -14.01
N GLU A 299 10.07 17.67 -14.55
CA GLU A 299 10.17 16.53 -15.44
C GLU A 299 9.87 15.22 -14.73
N VAL A 300 10.48 15.02 -13.56
CA VAL A 300 10.26 13.83 -12.71
C VAL A 300 8.80 13.75 -12.25
N GLY A 301 8.22 14.86 -11.80
CA GLY A 301 6.83 14.93 -11.38
C GLY A 301 5.85 14.65 -12.53
N TYR A 302 6.16 15.08 -13.75
CA TYR A 302 5.37 14.76 -14.92
C TYR A 302 5.38 13.26 -15.25
N LEU A 303 6.56 12.61 -15.18
CA LEU A 303 6.69 11.16 -15.33
C LEU A 303 5.95 10.40 -14.22
N GLN A 304 6.05 10.86 -12.97
CA GLN A 304 5.33 10.27 -11.84
C GLN A 304 3.81 10.39 -12.02
N SER A 305 3.33 11.51 -12.54
CA SER A 305 1.90 11.72 -12.83
C SER A 305 1.40 10.77 -13.91
N PHE A 306 2.19 10.53 -14.94
CA PHE A 306 1.90 9.56 -15.99
C PHE A 306 1.84 8.12 -15.43
N VAL A 307 2.84 7.74 -14.63
CA VAL A 307 2.88 6.42 -13.99
C VAL A 307 1.71 6.24 -13.01
N LEU A 308 1.32 7.28 -12.27
CA LEU A 308 0.18 7.24 -11.37
C LEU A 308 -1.12 6.97 -12.14
N GLU A 309 -1.32 7.59 -13.30
CA GLU A 309 -2.49 7.34 -14.14
C GLU A 309 -2.47 5.92 -14.74
N LEU A 310 -1.29 5.40 -15.12
CA LEU A 310 -1.13 4.00 -15.51
C LEU A 310 -1.53 3.04 -14.40
N THR A 311 -1.06 3.27 -13.18
CA THR A 311 -1.38 2.39 -12.04
C THR A 311 -2.87 2.44 -11.67
N ARG A 312 -3.54 3.58 -11.85
CA ARG A 312 -5.00 3.71 -11.66
C ARG A 312 -5.80 2.93 -12.69
N THR A 313 -5.29 2.81 -13.92
CA THR A 313 -5.96 2.01 -14.96
C THR A 313 -5.62 0.51 -14.89
N ALA A 314 -4.58 0.14 -14.18
CA ALA A 314 -4.10 -1.24 -14.08
C ALA A 314 -5.17 -2.27 -13.67
N PRO A 315 -6.11 -2.03 -12.74
CA PRO A 315 -7.19 -2.96 -12.42
C PRO A 315 -8.13 -3.27 -13.59
N LEU A 316 -8.19 -2.41 -14.61
CA LEU A 316 -8.99 -2.60 -15.83
C LEU A 316 -8.23 -3.37 -16.92
N ILE A 317 -6.93 -3.53 -16.76
CA ILE A 317 -6.01 -4.12 -17.73
C ILE A 317 -5.51 -5.48 -17.25
N TRP A 318 -4.88 -5.49 -16.08
CA TRP A 318 -4.12 -6.61 -15.55
C TRP A 318 -4.88 -7.95 -15.52
N PRO A 319 -6.16 -8.02 -15.07
CA PRO A 319 -6.88 -9.28 -15.02
C PRO A 319 -7.09 -9.92 -16.40
N PHE A 320 -7.06 -9.11 -17.46
CA PHE A 320 -7.34 -9.51 -18.84
C PHE A 320 -6.10 -9.75 -19.70
N MET A 321 -4.89 -9.58 -19.13
CA MET A 321 -3.65 -9.94 -19.80
C MET A 321 -3.39 -11.45 -19.72
N THR A 322 -2.73 -12.00 -20.73
CA THR A 322 -2.28 -13.40 -20.71
C THR A 322 -1.18 -13.61 -19.65
N LYS A 323 -0.97 -14.87 -19.26
CA LYS A 323 0.11 -15.20 -18.30
C LYS A 323 1.49 -14.82 -18.86
N SER A 324 1.75 -15.05 -20.16
CA SER A 324 3.00 -14.67 -20.82
C SER A 324 3.21 -13.16 -20.84
N ASP A 325 2.16 -12.40 -21.17
CA ASP A 325 2.23 -10.93 -21.20
C ASP A 325 2.48 -10.35 -19.79
N LYS A 326 1.83 -10.91 -18.78
CA LYS A 326 2.08 -10.55 -17.38
C LYS A 326 3.52 -10.82 -16.96
N GLN A 327 4.07 -11.95 -17.36
CA GLN A 327 5.47 -12.28 -17.05
C GLN A 327 6.41 -11.31 -17.76
N TYR A 328 6.20 -11.06 -19.05
CA TYR A 328 7.00 -10.09 -19.80
C TYR A 328 6.96 -8.68 -19.17
N TYR A 329 5.79 -8.23 -18.75
CA TYR A 329 5.65 -6.97 -18.04
C TYR A 329 6.47 -6.94 -16.74
N LYS A 330 6.41 -8.00 -15.94
CA LYS A 330 7.17 -8.10 -14.69
C LYS A 330 8.67 -8.04 -14.91
N ASP A 331 9.16 -8.68 -15.97
CA ASP A 331 10.59 -8.80 -16.25
C ASP A 331 11.19 -7.51 -16.84
N HIS A 332 10.36 -6.68 -17.51
CA HIS A 332 10.87 -5.54 -18.28
C HIS A 332 10.39 -4.17 -17.79
N TYR A 333 9.21 -4.06 -17.15
CA TYR A 333 8.59 -2.77 -16.85
C TYR A 333 8.27 -2.54 -15.37
N ALA A 334 8.03 -3.59 -14.59
CA ALA A 334 7.53 -3.47 -13.22
C ALA A 334 8.45 -2.65 -12.30
N ASP A 335 9.76 -2.82 -12.41
CA ASP A 335 10.74 -2.09 -11.60
C ASP A 335 10.68 -0.58 -11.82
N VAL A 336 10.60 -0.17 -13.09
CA VAL A 336 10.52 1.26 -13.47
C VAL A 336 9.21 1.86 -12.97
N ILE A 337 8.09 1.17 -13.23
CA ILE A 337 6.77 1.62 -12.76
C ILE A 337 6.76 1.73 -11.24
N THR A 338 7.31 0.75 -10.52
CA THR A 338 7.39 0.77 -9.05
C THR A 338 8.23 1.94 -8.53
N ALA A 339 9.37 2.24 -9.16
CA ALA A 339 10.25 3.33 -8.76
C ALA A 339 9.57 4.71 -8.84
N TYR A 340 8.74 4.93 -9.86
CA TYR A 340 8.04 6.20 -10.07
C TYR A 340 6.65 6.26 -9.42
N SER A 341 6.01 5.12 -9.11
CA SER A 341 4.67 5.11 -8.48
C SER A 341 4.69 5.42 -6.99
N ASN A 342 5.82 5.19 -6.32
CA ASN A 342 5.97 5.36 -4.88
C ASN A 342 7.18 6.24 -4.53
N PRO A 343 7.23 7.49 -4.97
CA PRO A 343 8.37 8.37 -4.68
C PRO A 343 8.45 8.77 -3.22
N MET A 344 9.69 9.03 -2.75
CA MET A 344 9.93 9.55 -1.40
C MET A 344 9.75 11.07 -1.36
N PRO A 345 9.46 11.66 -0.19
CA PRO A 345 9.46 13.10 0.01
C PRO A 345 10.84 13.73 -0.28
N GLU A 346 10.83 14.98 -0.77
CA GLU A 346 12.03 15.77 -1.08
C GLU A 346 12.98 15.87 0.13
N ALA A 347 12.48 16.31 1.27
CA ALA A 347 13.27 16.45 2.50
C ALA A 347 13.92 15.12 2.95
N THR A 348 13.31 13.98 2.62
CA THR A 348 13.90 12.67 2.91
C THR A 348 15.07 12.36 1.99
N ALA A 349 14.96 12.70 0.70
CA ALA A 349 16.05 12.53 -0.25
C ALA A 349 17.26 13.43 0.12
N GLU A 350 17.00 14.66 0.54
CA GLU A 350 18.02 15.60 1.02
C GLU A 350 18.75 15.03 2.25
N ALA A 351 18.01 14.53 3.25
CA ALA A 351 18.60 13.90 4.43
C ALA A 351 19.43 12.65 4.07
N MET A 352 18.97 11.84 3.10
CA MET A 352 19.73 10.68 2.62
C MET A 352 21.02 11.11 1.90
N ILE A 353 20.96 12.11 1.04
CA ILE A 353 22.12 12.66 0.32
C ILE A 353 23.14 13.20 1.32
N GLU A 354 22.69 13.97 2.30
CA GLU A 354 23.54 14.49 3.37
C GLU A 354 24.21 13.36 4.16
N GLY A 355 23.43 12.36 4.58
CA GLY A 355 23.94 11.20 5.30
C GLY A 355 24.97 10.39 4.50
N ILE A 356 24.80 10.24 3.19
CA ILE A 356 25.75 9.58 2.30
C ILE A 356 27.03 10.42 2.19
N ASN A 357 26.94 11.72 1.95
CA ASN A 357 28.08 12.62 1.81
C ASN A 357 28.91 12.71 3.10
N ASN A 358 28.24 12.65 4.25
CA ASN A 358 28.88 12.67 5.58
C ASN A 358 29.30 11.27 6.06
N ASN A 359 29.25 10.24 5.19
CA ASN A 359 29.60 8.85 5.50
C ASN A 359 28.82 8.23 6.68
N ARG A 360 27.61 8.72 6.95
CA ARG A 360 26.69 8.20 7.97
C ARG A 360 25.69 7.19 7.42
N ILE A 361 25.44 7.22 6.12
CA ILE A 361 24.60 6.27 5.40
C ILE A 361 25.41 5.60 4.30
N GLU A 362 25.28 4.31 4.17
CA GLU A 362 25.87 3.55 3.06
C GLU A 362 24.81 2.65 2.41
N ILE A 363 24.68 2.75 1.09
CA ILE A 363 23.72 1.93 0.32
C ILE A 363 24.51 0.88 -0.45
N LEU A 364 24.24 -0.37 -0.13
CA LEU A 364 24.93 -1.53 -0.69
C LEU A 364 24.00 -2.36 -1.56
N SER A 365 24.49 -2.73 -2.74
CA SER A 365 23.83 -3.63 -3.67
C SER A 365 24.37 -5.06 -3.58
N ASP A 366 23.77 -5.94 -4.37
CA ASP A 366 24.24 -7.32 -4.59
C ASP A 366 24.32 -8.16 -3.30
N MET A 367 23.41 -7.91 -2.34
CA MET A 367 23.31 -8.72 -1.13
C MET A 367 23.03 -10.18 -1.52
N THR A 368 23.85 -11.09 -0.98
CA THR A 368 23.77 -12.53 -1.23
C THR A 368 23.23 -13.30 -0.05
N SER A 369 23.66 -12.96 1.16
CA SER A 369 23.25 -13.65 2.39
C SER A 369 23.46 -12.78 3.62
N VAL A 370 22.86 -13.22 4.72
CA VAL A 370 23.11 -12.68 6.07
C VAL A 370 23.09 -13.84 7.07
N GLU A 371 23.96 -13.79 8.04
CA GLU A 371 24.04 -14.76 9.14
C GLU A 371 24.33 -14.04 10.47
N TYR A 372 23.84 -14.64 11.57
CA TYR A 372 24.17 -14.18 12.92
C TYR A 372 25.23 -15.08 13.55
N LYS A 373 26.43 -14.52 13.78
CA LYS A 373 27.55 -15.25 14.41
C LYS A 373 28.37 -14.31 15.30
N TYR A 374 28.84 -14.84 16.42
CA TYR A 374 29.70 -14.11 17.37
C TYR A 374 29.08 -12.77 17.84
N ASN A 375 27.78 -12.80 18.15
CA ASN A 375 27.00 -11.66 18.61
C ASN A 375 26.91 -10.48 17.64
N LYS A 376 27.11 -10.74 16.34
CA LYS A 376 26.93 -9.77 15.25
C LYS A 376 26.31 -10.41 14.02
N TYR A 377 25.65 -9.59 13.25
CA TYR A 377 25.22 -9.94 11.91
C TYR A 377 26.39 -9.75 10.94
N ARG A 378 26.58 -10.72 10.07
CA ARG A 378 27.48 -10.68 8.92
C ARG A 378 26.63 -10.66 7.68
N ILE A 379 26.70 -9.57 6.95
CA ILE A 379 25.94 -9.39 5.70
C ILE A 379 26.94 -9.45 4.56
N TYR A 380 26.69 -10.33 3.64
CA TYR A 380 27.56 -10.57 2.49
C TYR A 380 26.95 -9.94 1.24
N THR A 381 27.74 -9.18 0.55
CA THR A 381 27.46 -8.72 -0.81
C THR A 381 28.44 -9.41 -1.78
N LYS A 382 28.30 -9.22 -3.08
CA LYS A 382 29.29 -9.70 -4.04
C LYS A 382 30.68 -9.04 -3.88
N LYS A 383 30.74 -7.89 -3.20
CA LYS A 383 31.95 -7.08 -3.10
C LYS A 383 32.62 -7.15 -1.75
N GLU A 384 31.83 -7.25 -0.68
CA GLU A 384 32.33 -7.11 0.69
C GLU A 384 31.46 -7.82 1.73
N GLU A 385 32.02 -7.99 2.94
CA GLU A 385 31.31 -8.39 4.16
C GLU A 385 31.21 -7.19 5.07
N ILE A 386 29.98 -6.86 5.54
CA ILE A 386 29.77 -5.89 6.62
C ILE A 386 29.35 -6.60 7.91
N ARG A 387 29.66 -5.99 9.05
CA ARG A 387 29.33 -6.52 10.38
C ARG A 387 28.61 -5.47 11.19
N VAL A 388 27.39 -5.81 11.62
CA VAL A 388 26.53 -4.89 12.37
C VAL A 388 25.96 -5.56 13.62
N HIS A 389 25.48 -4.76 14.57
CA HIS A 389 24.91 -5.23 15.82
C HIS A 389 23.43 -5.54 15.68
N TYR A 390 22.73 -4.78 14.83
CA TYR A 390 21.28 -4.81 14.64
C TYR A 390 20.91 -4.97 13.18
N VAL A 391 19.86 -5.73 12.91
CA VAL A 391 19.27 -5.84 11.58
C VAL A 391 17.80 -5.50 11.65
N ILE A 392 17.34 -4.62 10.76
CA ILE A 392 15.94 -4.22 10.60
C ILE A 392 15.43 -4.73 9.26
N ASN A 393 14.37 -5.53 9.29
CA ASN A 393 13.76 -6.06 8.10
C ASN A 393 12.81 -5.04 7.47
N ALA A 394 13.21 -4.49 6.33
CA ALA A 394 12.44 -3.56 5.50
C ALA A 394 12.08 -4.15 4.13
N THR A 395 12.02 -5.49 4.01
CA THR A 395 11.70 -6.19 2.74
C THR A 395 10.22 -6.10 2.36
N GLY A 396 9.40 -5.52 3.24
CA GLY A 396 7.97 -5.35 3.04
C GLY A 396 7.11 -6.55 3.48
N PRO A 397 5.79 -6.46 3.28
CA PRO A 397 4.86 -7.54 3.62
C PRO A 397 4.98 -8.72 2.66
N ALA A 398 4.59 -9.89 3.14
CA ALA A 398 4.43 -11.07 2.30
C ALA A 398 3.43 -10.82 1.17
N LYS A 399 3.65 -11.46 0.03
CA LYS A 399 2.67 -11.47 -1.07
C LYS A 399 1.63 -12.57 -0.91
N ASN A 400 2.00 -13.64 -0.24
CA ASN A 400 1.15 -14.80 0.06
C ASN A 400 1.07 -15.03 1.57
N TYR A 401 -0.03 -15.60 2.03
CA TYR A 401 -0.23 -15.83 3.47
C TYR A 401 0.77 -16.83 4.06
N LYS A 402 1.26 -17.79 3.26
CA LYS A 402 2.25 -18.81 3.69
C LYS A 402 3.64 -18.22 3.93
N ASP A 403 3.97 -17.12 3.29
CA ASP A 403 5.27 -16.47 3.41
C ASP A 403 5.32 -15.50 4.59
N ALA A 404 4.15 -15.20 5.18
CA ALA A 404 4.05 -14.32 6.34
C ALA A 404 4.45 -15.07 7.62
N ILE A 405 5.37 -14.50 8.38
CA ILE A 405 5.84 -15.08 9.65
C ILE A 405 4.85 -14.90 10.81
N GLU A 406 3.85 -14.04 10.64
CA GLU A 406 2.78 -13.86 11.62
C GLU A 406 1.51 -14.52 11.10
N PRO A 407 0.96 -15.52 11.82
CA PRO A 407 -0.27 -16.18 11.41
C PRO A 407 -1.44 -15.20 11.46
N ASN A 408 -2.38 -15.37 10.55
CA ASN A 408 -3.67 -14.69 10.59
C ASN A 408 -4.77 -15.75 10.65
N PRO A 409 -5.29 -16.06 11.84
CA PRO A 409 -6.25 -17.16 12.03
C PRO A 409 -7.48 -17.07 11.13
N LEU A 410 -8.00 -15.86 10.86
CA LEU A 410 -9.12 -15.69 9.95
C LEU A 410 -8.75 -16.14 8.52
N ILE A 411 -7.58 -15.73 8.04
CA ILE A 411 -7.15 -16.07 6.66
C ILE A 411 -6.86 -17.57 6.56
N GLU A 412 -6.20 -18.16 7.57
CA GLU A 412 -5.93 -19.59 7.64
C GLU A 412 -7.23 -20.41 7.62
N ASN A 413 -8.18 -20.07 8.48
CA ASN A 413 -9.48 -20.74 8.52
C ASN A 413 -10.24 -20.63 7.20
N LEU A 414 -10.21 -19.47 6.53
CA LEU A 414 -10.87 -19.30 5.23
C LEU A 414 -10.19 -20.10 4.12
N VAL A 415 -8.88 -20.27 4.16
CA VAL A 415 -8.14 -21.12 3.23
C VAL A 415 -8.42 -22.59 3.50
N ASP A 416 -8.40 -23.03 4.75
CA ASP A 416 -8.67 -24.42 5.14
C ASP A 416 -10.09 -24.85 4.75
N GLN A 417 -11.05 -23.93 4.83
CA GLN A 417 -12.43 -24.13 4.34
C GLN A 417 -12.55 -24.06 2.80
N ASN A 418 -11.48 -23.78 2.08
CA ASN A 418 -11.49 -23.55 0.65
C ASN A 418 -12.38 -22.36 0.19
N LEU A 419 -12.64 -21.41 1.09
CA LEU A 419 -13.34 -20.16 0.75
C LEU A 419 -12.40 -19.14 0.11
N LEU A 420 -11.12 -19.14 0.48
CA LEU A 420 -10.07 -18.36 -0.17
C LEU A 420 -9.09 -19.28 -0.92
N ILE A 421 -8.87 -18.99 -2.20
CA ILE A 421 -7.89 -19.69 -3.06
C ILE A 421 -6.75 -18.73 -3.38
N THR A 422 -5.51 -19.15 -3.11
CA THR A 422 -4.33 -18.31 -3.35
C THR A 422 -4.13 -18.02 -4.84
N HIS A 423 -3.84 -16.75 -5.15
CA HIS A 423 -3.50 -16.33 -6.50
C HIS A 423 -1.97 -16.42 -6.70
N PRO A 424 -1.46 -16.91 -7.84
CA PRO A 424 -0.02 -17.07 -8.09
C PRO A 424 0.76 -15.74 -8.07
N ASP A 425 0.10 -14.63 -8.39
CA ASP A 425 0.69 -13.29 -8.35
C ASP A 425 0.56 -12.60 -6.99
N GLY A 426 0.05 -13.30 -5.98
CA GLY A 426 -0.14 -12.82 -4.62
C GLY A 426 -1.59 -12.61 -4.22
N GLY A 427 -1.88 -12.75 -2.93
CA GLY A 427 -3.23 -12.66 -2.40
C GLY A 427 -4.14 -13.81 -2.83
N PHE A 428 -5.41 -13.50 -3.08
CA PHE A 428 -6.45 -14.49 -3.35
C PHE A 428 -7.23 -14.15 -4.64
N TYR A 429 -7.84 -15.18 -5.22
CA TYR A 429 -8.68 -15.02 -6.40
C TYR A 429 -9.97 -14.27 -6.08
N VAL A 430 -10.24 -13.25 -6.86
CA VAL A 430 -11.51 -12.51 -6.90
C VAL A 430 -11.95 -12.31 -8.32
N THR A 431 -13.23 -12.03 -8.54
CA THR A 431 -13.71 -11.64 -9.86
C THR A 431 -13.14 -10.26 -10.24
N PRO A 432 -12.65 -10.07 -11.48
CA PRO A 432 -12.29 -8.75 -11.97
C PRO A 432 -13.42 -7.75 -11.78
N VAL A 433 -13.08 -6.49 -11.52
CA VAL A 433 -14.01 -5.36 -11.34
C VAL A 433 -14.85 -5.43 -10.06
N ASN A 434 -15.51 -6.55 -9.75
CA ASN A 434 -16.44 -6.64 -8.62
C ASN A 434 -15.84 -7.15 -7.33
N ASN A 435 -14.66 -7.76 -7.37
CA ASN A 435 -13.97 -8.31 -6.20
C ASN A 435 -14.75 -9.38 -5.41
N GLU A 436 -15.68 -10.07 -6.05
CA GLU A 436 -16.34 -11.24 -5.43
C GLU A 436 -15.33 -12.36 -5.29
N VAL A 437 -15.26 -12.96 -4.13
CA VAL A 437 -14.30 -14.05 -3.85
C VAL A 437 -14.61 -15.27 -4.70
N ILE A 438 -13.57 -15.88 -5.27
CA ILE A 438 -13.65 -17.15 -5.98
C ILE A 438 -13.13 -18.24 -5.06
N SER A 439 -14.02 -19.12 -4.63
CA SER A 439 -13.74 -20.29 -3.80
C SER A 439 -13.49 -21.53 -4.67
N ALA A 440 -13.10 -22.65 -4.02
CA ALA A 440 -12.99 -23.94 -4.72
C ALA A 440 -14.33 -24.44 -5.33
N LYS A 441 -15.46 -23.94 -4.83
CA LYS A 441 -16.80 -24.28 -5.31
C LYS A 441 -17.36 -23.26 -6.33
N GLY A 442 -16.54 -22.27 -6.71
CA GLY A 442 -16.93 -21.18 -7.60
C GLY A 442 -17.05 -19.84 -6.89
N LYS A 443 -17.71 -18.89 -7.54
CA LYS A 443 -17.91 -17.54 -7.02
C LYS A 443 -18.82 -17.56 -5.80
N LEU A 444 -18.38 -16.89 -4.72
CA LEU A 444 -19.20 -16.70 -3.52
C LEU A 444 -20.12 -15.49 -3.70
N GLU A 445 -21.41 -15.69 -3.50
CA GLU A 445 -22.37 -14.60 -3.56
C GLU A 445 -22.25 -13.69 -2.35
N HIS A 446 -22.22 -12.37 -2.61
CA HIS A 446 -22.12 -11.33 -1.57
C HIS A 446 -20.92 -11.43 -0.62
N PHE A 447 -19.85 -12.09 -1.05
CA PHE A 447 -18.57 -12.12 -0.33
C PHE A 447 -17.50 -11.41 -1.16
N TYR A 448 -16.99 -10.30 -0.65
CA TYR A 448 -16.06 -9.39 -1.34
C TYR A 448 -14.75 -9.29 -0.59
N LEU A 449 -13.62 -9.32 -1.31
CA LEU A 449 -12.29 -9.09 -0.76
C LEU A 449 -11.70 -7.80 -1.35
N LEU A 450 -11.32 -6.85 -0.49
CA LEU A 450 -10.77 -5.56 -0.89
C LEU A 450 -9.35 -5.37 -0.36
N GLY A 451 -8.60 -4.52 -1.05
CA GLY A 451 -7.26 -4.11 -0.68
C GLY A 451 -6.17 -5.08 -1.13
N GLN A 452 -5.03 -5.01 -0.48
CA GLN A 452 -3.80 -5.68 -0.93
C GLN A 452 -3.90 -7.21 -1.05
N LYS A 453 -4.79 -7.86 -0.31
CA LYS A 453 -5.00 -9.32 -0.43
C LYS A 453 -5.76 -9.73 -1.70
N SER A 454 -6.27 -8.79 -2.49
CA SER A 454 -6.74 -9.02 -3.87
C SER A 454 -5.68 -8.69 -4.94
N GLY A 455 -4.43 -8.44 -4.54
CA GLY A 455 -3.37 -7.85 -5.36
C GLY A 455 -2.97 -8.65 -6.60
N GLY A 456 -3.18 -9.96 -6.62
CA GLY A 456 -2.94 -10.79 -7.81
C GLY A 456 -3.89 -10.47 -8.97
N VAL A 457 -5.09 -9.99 -8.65
CA VAL A 457 -6.09 -9.51 -9.62
C VAL A 457 -6.05 -7.99 -9.75
N ASN A 458 -5.92 -7.27 -8.63
CA ASN A 458 -5.90 -5.81 -8.57
C ASN A 458 -4.47 -5.30 -8.28
N ILE A 459 -3.59 -5.39 -9.27
CA ILE A 459 -2.21 -4.91 -9.14
C ILE A 459 -2.17 -3.40 -8.81
N TYR A 460 -1.19 -2.95 -8.03
CA TYR A 460 -1.02 -1.55 -7.58
C TYR A 460 -2.15 -1.00 -6.68
N ASN A 461 -2.98 -1.87 -6.11
CA ASN A 461 -4.12 -1.47 -5.27
C ASN A 461 -3.69 -1.30 -3.80
N ASN A 462 -2.87 -0.31 -3.50
CA ASN A 462 -2.32 -0.06 -2.17
C ASN A 462 -2.35 1.41 -1.72
N GLY A 463 -2.72 2.33 -2.60
CA GLY A 463 -2.88 3.75 -2.28
C GLY A 463 -4.26 4.10 -1.71
N ASN A 464 -4.36 5.20 -0.99
CA ASN A 464 -5.61 5.64 -0.36
C ASN A 464 -6.71 5.92 -1.39
N ILE A 465 -6.36 6.53 -2.52
CA ILE A 465 -7.30 6.88 -3.59
C ILE A 465 -7.74 5.63 -4.33
N GLU A 466 -6.80 4.75 -4.66
CA GLU A 466 -7.05 3.48 -5.34
C GLU A 466 -8.00 2.59 -4.53
N LEU A 467 -7.76 2.47 -3.22
CA LEU A 467 -8.64 1.72 -2.30
C LEU A 467 -10.02 2.38 -2.15
N ALA A 468 -10.11 3.71 -2.20
CA ALA A 468 -11.40 4.40 -2.15
C ALA A 468 -12.22 4.20 -3.44
N GLU A 469 -11.57 4.22 -4.61
CA GLU A 469 -12.24 3.93 -5.89
C GLU A 469 -12.60 2.44 -6.02
N GLU A 470 -11.76 1.53 -5.51
CA GLU A 470 -12.11 0.11 -5.40
C GLU A 470 -13.37 -0.09 -4.58
N ALA A 471 -13.42 0.44 -3.37
CA ALA A 471 -14.59 0.33 -2.50
C ALA A 471 -15.85 0.91 -3.13
N LYS A 472 -15.74 2.06 -3.82
CA LYS A 472 -16.84 2.68 -4.56
C LYS A 472 -17.38 1.77 -5.67
N ARG A 473 -16.49 1.19 -6.46
CA ARG A 473 -16.80 0.30 -7.56
C ARG A 473 -17.49 -0.97 -7.07
N VAL A 474 -16.92 -1.61 -6.03
CA VAL A 474 -17.43 -2.85 -5.45
C VAL A 474 -18.81 -2.65 -4.82
N VAL A 475 -18.97 -1.60 -4.00
CA VAL A 475 -20.26 -1.28 -3.37
C VAL A 475 -21.33 -0.92 -4.42
N LYS A 476 -20.97 -0.19 -5.49
CA LYS A 476 -21.90 0.09 -6.57
C LYS A 476 -22.41 -1.21 -7.22
N GLY A 477 -21.50 -2.13 -7.55
CA GLY A 477 -21.87 -3.42 -8.13
C GLY A 477 -22.70 -4.30 -7.18
N PHE A 478 -22.39 -4.26 -5.87
CA PHE A 478 -23.20 -4.93 -4.85
C PHE A 478 -24.64 -4.40 -4.81
N VAL A 479 -24.81 -3.08 -4.74
CA VAL A 479 -26.13 -2.43 -4.67
C VAL A 479 -26.99 -2.71 -5.92
N GLN A 480 -26.38 -2.68 -7.11
CA GLN A 480 -27.07 -3.01 -8.37
C GLN A 480 -27.61 -4.45 -8.37
N ARG A 481 -26.76 -5.42 -8.01
CA ARG A 481 -27.18 -6.83 -7.94
C ARG A 481 -28.25 -7.09 -6.88
N THR A 482 -28.15 -6.45 -5.72
CA THR A 482 -29.15 -6.58 -4.65
C THR A 482 -30.51 -6.06 -5.07
N LYS A 483 -30.57 -5.10 -6.00
CA LYS A 483 -31.80 -4.54 -6.54
C LYS A 483 -32.31 -5.25 -7.78
N GLY A 484 -31.57 -6.21 -8.34
CA GLY A 484 -31.90 -6.89 -9.59
C GLY A 484 -31.71 -6.00 -10.81
N GLU A 485 -30.83 -4.99 -10.72
CA GLU A 485 -30.49 -4.07 -11.81
C GLU A 485 -29.26 -4.54 -12.61
#